data_c0b1ae97b2f5a8c9ec3da5a26279f403
#
_entry.id   c0b1ae97b2f5a8c9ec3da5a26279f403
#
_cell.length_a   1.000
_cell.length_b   1.000
_cell.length_c   1.000
_cell.angle_alpha   90.00
_cell.angle_beta   90.00
_cell.angle_gamma   90.00
#
_symmetry.space_group_name_H-M   'P 1'
#
loop_
_entity.id
_entity.type
_entity.pdbx_description
1 polymer ?
#
loop_
_entity_poly.entity_id
_entity_poly.type
_entity_poly.pdbx_seq_one_letter_code
_entity_poly.pdbx_strand_id
1 'polypeptide(L)'
;MSKEITGALFKQMILHGAAAITAQKQAINDLNVFPVPDGDTGTNMSMTIATAAEALRKAAPSSVGQASSVTASALLQGARGNSGVILSLLFRGLSKALKGMETADAAAFAAAMQEGVAAAYKAVMKPAEGTVLTVSRLAAKRAVDTAAEGADVETTLAAAIEEGYDALAQTTDMNPVLKKAGVVDAGGKTPNAPEAVLEAAIAEGQLALEPTTEMNPVLKKAGVVDAGGKGYLLILEGMLAELRGEPIPENEEEPETHKEKADFNAMAQEEITFTFDTVYVVRKAREDIDLMPLRAYLSSIGDSLVIGEDDETFKVHVHTNTPGAALTESQKYGTLELAKIENMR
;
A
#
# COMPACT_ATOMS: atom_id res chain seq x y z
N MET A 1 21.77 -1.04 21.67
CA MET A 1 21.87 0.35 21.15
C MET A 1 20.73 0.49 20.17
N SER A 2 19.86 1.48 20.37
CA SER A 2 18.76 1.76 19.44
C SER A 2 19.34 2.02 18.05
N LYS A 3 19.03 1.16 17.07
CA LYS A 3 19.45 1.37 15.69
C LYS A 3 18.61 2.51 15.11
N GLU A 4 19.22 3.62 14.78
CA GLU A 4 18.57 4.68 13.99
C GLU A 4 18.59 4.31 12.51
N ILE A 5 17.54 4.66 11.79
CA ILE A 5 17.45 4.47 10.34
C ILE A 5 18.25 5.58 9.66
N THR A 6 19.40 5.22 9.10
CA THR A 6 20.18 6.09 8.22
C THR A 6 19.68 6.06 6.79
N GLY A 7 20.14 6.95 5.92
CA GLY A 7 19.82 6.90 4.50
C GLY A 7 20.24 5.60 3.83
N ALA A 8 21.40 5.05 4.20
CA ALA A 8 21.89 3.78 3.69
C ALA A 8 21.03 2.59 4.14
N LEU A 9 20.64 2.56 5.42
CA LEU A 9 19.78 1.51 5.98
C LEU A 9 18.38 1.58 5.34
N PHE A 10 17.78 2.78 5.23
CA PHE A 10 16.48 2.95 4.58
C PHE A 10 16.50 2.46 3.12
N LYS A 11 17.58 2.77 2.37
CA LYS A 11 17.78 2.23 1.03
C LYS A 11 17.72 0.70 1.02
N GLN A 12 18.45 0.03 1.92
CA GLN A 12 18.45 -1.44 1.99
C GLN A 12 17.08 -1.99 2.40
N MET A 13 16.38 -1.36 3.34
CA MET A 13 15.02 -1.72 3.72
C MET A 13 14.07 -1.72 2.51
N ILE A 14 14.14 -0.70 1.64
CA ILE A 14 13.33 -0.64 0.43
C ILE A 14 13.72 -1.71 -0.59
N LEU A 15 15.02 -1.99 -0.75
CA LEU A 15 15.48 -3.08 -1.63
C LEU A 15 14.97 -4.44 -1.17
N HIS A 16 15.00 -4.69 0.14
CA HIS A 16 14.51 -5.92 0.76
C HIS A 16 12.99 -6.06 0.62
N GLY A 17 12.23 -4.98 0.94
CA GLY A 17 10.79 -4.96 0.74
C GLY A 17 10.37 -5.18 -0.72
N ALA A 18 11.13 -4.64 -1.68
CA ALA A 18 10.89 -4.89 -3.10
C ALA A 18 11.12 -6.36 -3.49
N ALA A 19 12.15 -6.99 -2.92
CA ALA A 19 12.42 -8.41 -3.15
C ALA A 19 11.33 -9.29 -2.53
N ALA A 20 10.93 -9.00 -1.29
CA ALA A 20 9.90 -9.76 -0.57
C ALA A 20 8.56 -9.80 -1.32
N ILE A 21 8.04 -8.63 -1.74
CA ILE A 21 6.78 -8.62 -2.50
C ILE A 21 6.93 -9.23 -3.89
N THR A 22 8.10 -9.10 -4.54
CA THR A 22 8.33 -9.67 -5.87
C THR A 22 8.31 -11.20 -5.82
N ALA A 23 8.88 -11.80 -4.79
CA ALA A 23 8.87 -13.25 -4.57
C ALA A 23 7.43 -13.80 -4.42
N GLN A 24 6.50 -13.03 -3.87
CA GLN A 24 5.13 -13.47 -3.61
C GLN A 24 4.08 -12.78 -4.52
N LYS A 25 4.50 -12.12 -5.60
CA LYS A 25 3.59 -11.34 -6.48
C LYS A 25 2.41 -12.16 -7.01
N GLN A 26 2.65 -13.43 -7.37
CA GLN A 26 1.59 -14.30 -7.92
C GLN A 26 0.58 -14.68 -6.84
N ALA A 27 1.03 -15.01 -5.64
CA ALA A 27 0.13 -15.27 -4.51
C ALA A 27 -0.77 -14.07 -4.19
N ILE A 28 -0.24 -12.84 -4.30
CA ILE A 28 -1.04 -11.62 -4.14
C ILE A 28 -2.01 -11.43 -5.32
N ASN A 29 -1.59 -11.71 -6.56
CA ASN A 29 -2.46 -11.66 -7.73
C ASN A 29 -3.66 -12.61 -7.58
N ASP A 30 -3.43 -13.81 -7.09
CA ASP A 30 -4.46 -14.82 -6.87
C ASP A 30 -5.50 -14.40 -5.81
N LEU A 31 -5.18 -13.43 -4.94
CA LEU A 31 -6.10 -12.85 -3.95
C LEU A 31 -6.88 -11.63 -4.48
N ASN A 32 -6.54 -11.09 -5.65
CA ASN A 32 -7.05 -9.82 -6.14
C ASN A 32 -8.47 -9.94 -6.68
N VAL A 33 -9.46 -9.57 -5.86
CA VAL A 33 -10.88 -9.59 -6.23
C VAL A 33 -11.59 -8.25 -6.01
N PHE A 34 -10.92 -7.28 -5.43
CA PHE A 34 -11.50 -5.97 -5.11
C PHE A 34 -10.50 -4.85 -5.39
N PRO A 35 -10.91 -3.69 -5.93
CA PRO A 35 -12.27 -3.33 -6.40
C PRO A 35 -12.68 -4.01 -7.71
N VAL A 36 -11.71 -4.49 -8.50
CA VAL A 36 -11.91 -5.22 -9.75
C VAL A 36 -11.12 -6.53 -9.70
N PRO A 37 -11.71 -7.69 -10.07
CA PRO A 37 -11.03 -8.98 -10.02
C PRO A 37 -10.16 -9.21 -11.26
N ASP A 38 -9.17 -8.35 -11.49
CA ASP A 38 -8.24 -8.40 -12.63
C ASP A 38 -6.95 -9.18 -12.37
N GLY A 39 -6.73 -9.61 -11.10
CA GLY A 39 -5.61 -10.47 -10.73
C GLY A 39 -4.24 -9.79 -10.88
N ASP A 40 -4.14 -8.49 -10.74
CA ASP A 40 -2.92 -7.74 -11.03
C ASP A 40 -2.31 -6.95 -9.85
N THR A 41 -2.91 -6.99 -8.66
CA THR A 41 -2.46 -6.23 -7.48
C THR A 41 -1.01 -6.51 -7.12
N GLY A 42 -0.59 -7.77 -7.07
CA GLY A 42 0.79 -8.15 -6.77
C GLY A 42 1.77 -7.65 -7.83
N THR A 43 1.39 -7.76 -9.10
CA THR A 43 2.16 -7.23 -10.23
C THR A 43 2.30 -5.71 -10.12
N ASN A 44 1.20 -5.00 -9.90
CA ASN A 44 1.18 -3.54 -9.80
C ASN A 44 2.03 -3.03 -8.63
N MET A 45 1.90 -3.61 -7.45
CA MET A 45 2.70 -3.23 -6.28
C MET A 45 4.17 -3.57 -6.44
N SER A 46 4.51 -4.77 -6.96
CA SER A 46 5.90 -5.18 -7.22
C SER A 46 6.56 -4.26 -8.23
N MET A 47 5.91 -3.94 -9.35
CA MET A 47 6.46 -3.04 -10.36
C MET A 47 6.60 -1.61 -9.83
N THR A 48 5.68 -1.18 -8.98
CA THR A 48 5.73 0.15 -8.35
C THR A 48 6.94 0.27 -7.44
N ILE A 49 7.14 -0.68 -6.50
CA ILE A 49 8.29 -0.60 -5.58
C ILE A 49 9.63 -0.89 -6.27
N ALA A 50 9.63 -1.67 -7.34
CA ALA A 50 10.83 -1.92 -8.14
C ALA A 50 11.40 -0.63 -8.74
N THR A 51 10.56 0.35 -9.12
CA THR A 51 11.04 1.66 -9.59
C THR A 51 11.78 2.43 -8.51
N ALA A 52 11.30 2.37 -7.27
CA ALA A 52 12.00 2.97 -6.14
C ALA A 52 13.32 2.25 -5.83
N ALA A 53 13.32 0.92 -5.85
CA ALA A 53 14.53 0.12 -5.67
C ALA A 53 15.59 0.45 -6.73
N GLU A 54 15.20 0.59 -8.00
CA GLU A 54 16.10 0.96 -9.08
C GLU A 54 16.64 2.38 -8.91
N ALA A 55 15.80 3.35 -8.57
CA ALA A 55 16.22 4.72 -8.31
C ALA A 55 17.22 4.79 -7.14
N LEU A 56 16.95 4.07 -6.06
CA LEU A 56 17.86 4.00 -4.89
C LEU A 56 19.17 3.28 -5.18
N ARG A 57 19.20 2.26 -6.06
CA ARG A 57 20.46 1.64 -6.49
C ARG A 57 21.38 2.64 -7.16
N LYS A 58 20.82 3.55 -7.96
CA LYS A 58 21.56 4.61 -8.67
C LYS A 58 21.91 5.81 -7.75
N ALA A 59 21.17 6.00 -6.66
CA ALA A 59 21.38 7.08 -5.72
C ALA A 59 22.33 6.66 -4.59
N ALA A 60 23.02 7.64 -4.02
CA ALA A 60 23.82 7.50 -2.79
C ALA A 60 23.29 8.46 -1.72
N PRO A 61 22.10 8.21 -1.15
CA PRO A 61 21.48 9.12 -0.20
C PRO A 61 22.33 9.19 1.07
N SER A 62 22.69 10.41 1.50
CA SER A 62 23.45 10.64 2.72
C SER A 62 22.57 10.63 3.97
N SER A 63 21.27 10.88 3.82
CA SER A 63 20.31 10.98 4.93
C SER A 63 19.02 10.19 4.67
N VAL A 64 18.28 9.88 5.73
CA VAL A 64 16.98 9.22 5.63
C VAL A 64 15.97 10.09 4.86
N GLY A 65 16.04 11.42 5.05
CA GLY A 65 15.21 12.36 4.32
C GLY A 65 15.46 12.32 2.80
N GLN A 66 16.72 12.21 2.36
CA GLN A 66 17.04 12.06 0.95
C GLN A 66 16.59 10.70 0.40
N ALA A 67 16.85 9.61 1.13
CA ALA A 67 16.46 8.26 0.71
C ALA A 67 14.94 8.15 0.56
N SER A 68 14.17 8.67 1.52
CA SER A 68 12.71 8.66 1.46
C SER A 68 12.15 9.54 0.34
N SER A 69 12.81 10.68 0.03
CA SER A 69 12.43 11.56 -1.08
C SER A 69 12.62 10.87 -2.45
N VAL A 70 13.77 10.23 -2.67
CA VAL A 70 14.03 9.43 -3.88
C VAL A 70 12.98 8.31 -4.01
N THR A 71 12.69 7.62 -2.92
CA THR A 71 11.67 6.55 -2.88
C THR A 71 10.30 7.08 -3.28
N ALA A 72 9.83 8.16 -2.65
CA ALA A 72 8.49 8.70 -2.89
C ALA A 72 8.32 9.19 -4.34
N SER A 73 9.32 9.91 -4.88
CA SER A 73 9.28 10.38 -6.27
C SER A 73 9.25 9.22 -7.26
N ALA A 74 10.09 8.20 -7.06
CA ALA A 74 10.14 7.04 -7.94
C ALA A 74 8.86 6.20 -7.87
N LEU A 75 8.30 6.01 -6.67
CA LEU A 75 7.02 5.33 -6.49
C LEU A 75 5.88 6.06 -7.21
N LEU A 76 5.81 7.39 -7.11
CA LEU A 76 4.78 8.17 -7.77
C LEU A 76 4.86 8.03 -9.30
N GLN A 77 6.05 8.14 -9.87
CA GLN A 77 6.27 7.97 -11.31
C GLN A 77 5.95 6.55 -11.77
N GLY A 78 6.40 5.55 -11.02
CA GLY A 78 6.23 4.13 -11.34
C GLY A 78 4.90 3.52 -10.91
N ALA A 79 4.04 4.24 -10.18
CA ALA A 79 2.80 3.69 -9.62
C ALA A 79 1.88 3.10 -10.70
N ARG A 80 1.36 1.90 -10.44
CA ARG A 80 0.46 1.15 -11.32
C ARG A 80 -0.76 0.71 -10.56
N GLY A 81 -1.92 0.78 -11.22
CA GLY A 81 -3.21 0.44 -10.62
C GLY A 81 -3.53 1.23 -9.35
N ASN A 82 -4.67 0.97 -8.74
CA ASN A 82 -5.06 1.58 -7.46
C ASN A 82 -4.06 1.27 -6.34
N SER A 83 -3.64 0.01 -6.24
CA SER A 83 -2.75 -0.47 -5.19
C SER A 83 -1.36 0.21 -5.24
N GLY A 84 -0.79 0.37 -6.43
CA GLY A 84 0.48 1.08 -6.61
C GLY A 84 0.37 2.58 -6.33
N VAL A 85 -0.75 3.21 -6.72
CA VAL A 85 -0.98 4.63 -6.40
C VAL A 85 -1.12 4.84 -4.89
N ILE A 86 -1.90 3.99 -4.19
CA ILE A 86 -2.04 4.07 -2.73
C ILE A 86 -0.67 3.84 -2.05
N LEU A 87 0.11 2.85 -2.51
CA LEU A 87 1.47 2.62 -2.01
C LEU A 87 2.34 3.88 -2.17
N SER A 88 2.29 4.53 -3.33
CA SER A 88 3.05 5.77 -3.56
C SER A 88 2.64 6.91 -2.61
N LEU A 89 1.35 7.00 -2.27
CA LEU A 89 0.83 8.00 -1.34
C LEU A 89 1.28 7.75 0.10
N LEU A 90 1.32 6.49 0.55
CA LEU A 90 1.83 6.10 1.85
C LEU A 90 3.29 6.54 2.00
N PHE A 91 4.13 6.22 1.04
CA PHE A 91 5.55 6.61 1.06
C PHE A 91 5.77 8.11 0.85
N ARG A 92 4.87 8.78 0.15
CA ARG A 92 4.94 10.24 0.00
C ARG A 92 4.73 10.97 1.33
N GLY A 93 3.69 10.60 2.09
CA GLY A 93 3.46 11.18 3.41
C GLY A 93 4.61 10.87 4.37
N LEU A 94 5.11 9.62 4.34
CA LEU A 94 6.29 9.20 5.08
C LEU A 94 7.51 10.08 4.73
N SER A 95 7.79 10.28 3.45
CA SER A 95 8.91 11.11 2.99
C SER A 95 8.76 12.56 3.43
N LYS A 96 7.55 13.11 3.40
CA LYS A 96 7.28 14.48 3.86
C LYS A 96 7.61 14.64 5.34
N ALA A 97 7.29 13.67 6.18
CA ALA A 97 7.61 13.69 7.60
C ALA A 97 9.11 13.56 7.87
N LEU A 98 9.84 12.78 7.06
CA LEU A 98 11.29 12.58 7.21
C LEU A 98 12.12 13.67 6.52
N LYS A 99 11.50 14.66 5.86
CA LYS A 99 12.19 15.71 5.12
C LYS A 99 13.19 16.47 6.02
N GLY A 100 14.45 16.49 5.58
CA GLY A 100 15.53 17.20 6.30
C GLY A 100 16.14 16.43 7.48
N MET A 101 15.68 15.21 7.79
CA MET A 101 16.26 14.37 8.83
C MET A 101 17.48 13.62 8.31
N GLU A 102 18.56 13.61 9.11
CA GLU A 102 19.75 12.80 8.84
C GLU A 102 19.48 11.32 9.11
N THR A 103 18.89 11.03 10.27
CA THR A 103 18.48 9.70 10.72
C THR A 103 17.07 9.76 11.28
N ALA A 104 16.42 8.62 11.43
CA ALA A 104 15.13 8.48 12.10
C ALA A 104 15.23 7.40 13.19
N ASP A 105 14.84 7.75 14.40
CA ASP A 105 14.58 6.80 15.47
C ASP A 105 13.18 6.16 15.33
N ALA A 106 12.82 5.31 16.27
CA ALA A 106 11.53 4.63 16.27
C ALA A 106 10.35 5.62 16.25
N ALA A 107 10.42 6.69 17.06
CA ALA A 107 9.34 7.67 17.16
C ALA A 107 9.16 8.47 15.86
N ALA A 108 10.28 8.93 15.27
CA ALA A 108 10.25 9.66 14.00
C ALA A 108 9.75 8.77 12.85
N PHE A 109 10.18 7.50 12.81
CA PHE A 109 9.75 6.58 11.76
C PHE A 109 8.26 6.20 11.90
N ALA A 110 7.78 5.91 13.11
CA ALA A 110 6.37 5.64 13.39
C ALA A 110 5.46 6.83 13.04
N ALA A 111 5.88 8.06 13.43
CA ALA A 111 5.17 9.27 13.05
C ALA A 111 5.14 9.46 11.52
N ALA A 112 6.23 9.12 10.82
CA ALA A 112 6.29 9.18 9.37
C ALA A 112 5.35 8.15 8.70
N MET A 113 5.20 6.94 9.24
CA MET A 113 4.20 5.98 8.78
C MET A 113 2.78 6.55 8.94
N GLN A 114 2.48 7.20 10.06
CA GLN A 114 1.17 7.82 10.31
C GLN A 114 0.86 8.95 9.34
N GLU A 115 1.84 9.81 9.02
CA GLU A 115 1.69 10.85 7.99
C GLU A 115 1.47 10.25 6.60
N GLY A 116 2.09 9.09 6.30
CA GLY A 116 1.82 8.31 5.10
C GLY A 116 0.36 7.92 4.99
N VAL A 117 -0.21 7.39 6.06
CA VAL A 117 -1.63 7.01 6.13
C VAL A 117 -2.53 8.23 5.95
N ALA A 118 -2.26 9.33 6.63
CA ALA A 118 -3.04 10.57 6.50
C ALA A 118 -3.04 11.09 5.05
N ALA A 119 -1.89 11.03 4.38
CA ALA A 119 -1.77 11.42 2.97
C ALA A 119 -2.60 10.52 2.05
N ALA A 120 -2.57 9.20 2.26
CA ALA A 120 -3.35 8.25 1.47
C ALA A 120 -4.85 8.44 1.64
N TYR A 121 -5.36 8.55 2.88
CA TYR A 121 -6.78 8.80 3.15
C TYR A 121 -7.26 10.13 2.55
N LYS A 122 -6.44 11.18 2.61
CA LYS A 122 -6.78 12.48 2.01
C LYS A 122 -6.88 12.43 0.48
N ALA A 123 -6.09 11.58 -0.15
CA ALA A 123 -6.02 11.51 -1.61
C ALA A 123 -7.11 10.64 -2.23
N VAL A 124 -7.56 9.60 -1.51
CA VAL A 124 -8.62 8.70 -1.97
C VAL A 124 -9.98 9.35 -1.73
N MET A 125 -10.79 9.49 -2.77
CA MET A 125 -12.09 10.20 -2.70
C MET A 125 -13.12 9.49 -1.81
N LYS A 126 -13.14 8.16 -1.86
CA LYS A 126 -14.04 7.32 -1.05
C LYS A 126 -13.20 6.21 -0.44
N PRO A 127 -12.49 6.48 0.66
CA PRO A 127 -11.69 5.44 1.32
C PRO A 127 -12.60 4.28 1.74
N ALA A 128 -12.27 3.09 1.25
CA ALA A 128 -12.95 1.87 1.66
C ALA A 128 -12.20 1.25 2.84
N GLU A 129 -12.91 1.01 3.95
CA GLU A 129 -12.37 0.21 5.05
C GLU A 129 -12.35 -1.28 4.66
N GLY A 130 -11.48 -2.06 5.29
CA GLY A 130 -11.23 -3.44 4.91
C GLY A 130 -10.29 -3.58 3.70
N THR A 131 -9.41 -2.61 3.50
CA THR A 131 -8.41 -2.57 2.43
C THR A 131 -7.03 -2.22 2.97
N VAL A 132 -6.04 -2.11 2.08
CA VAL A 132 -4.69 -1.62 2.42
C VAL A 132 -4.70 -0.33 3.26
N LEU A 133 -5.71 0.53 3.10
CA LEU A 133 -5.86 1.74 3.91
C LEU A 133 -6.12 1.42 5.38
N THR A 134 -6.99 0.45 5.68
CA THR A 134 -7.26 0.00 7.04
C THR A 134 -6.02 -0.66 7.65
N VAL A 135 -5.40 -1.59 6.92
CA VAL A 135 -4.19 -2.31 7.35
C VAL A 135 -3.07 -1.32 7.67
N SER A 136 -2.78 -0.39 6.75
CA SER A 136 -1.72 0.60 6.97
C SER A 136 -2.04 1.55 8.13
N ARG A 137 -3.30 1.92 8.35
CA ARG A 137 -3.72 2.79 9.44
C ARG A 137 -3.53 2.14 10.81
N LEU A 138 -3.94 0.90 10.98
CA LEU A 138 -3.80 0.18 12.24
C LEU A 138 -2.34 -0.17 12.52
N ALA A 139 -1.59 -0.62 11.52
CA ALA A 139 -0.16 -0.84 11.63
C ALA A 139 0.60 0.43 12.06
N ALA A 140 0.33 1.57 11.42
CA ALA A 140 0.98 2.84 11.78
C ALA A 140 0.60 3.32 13.19
N LYS A 141 -0.66 3.14 13.59
CA LYS A 141 -1.10 3.44 14.95
C LYS A 141 -0.33 2.61 15.98
N ARG A 142 -0.22 1.32 15.77
CA ARG A 142 0.54 0.41 16.65
C ARG A 142 2.01 0.79 16.72
N ALA A 143 2.62 1.17 15.59
CA ALA A 143 3.99 1.67 15.56
C ALA A 143 4.16 2.90 16.48
N VAL A 144 3.26 3.88 16.40
CA VAL A 144 3.29 5.08 17.25
C VAL A 144 3.15 4.72 18.72
N ASP A 145 2.18 3.86 19.07
CA ASP A 145 1.95 3.45 20.45
C ASP A 145 3.19 2.73 21.01
N THR A 146 3.77 1.78 20.26
CA THR A 146 4.96 1.01 20.65
C THR A 146 6.21 1.90 20.77
N ALA A 147 6.42 2.82 19.85
CA ALA A 147 7.54 3.77 19.93
C ALA A 147 7.42 4.72 21.13
N ALA A 148 6.20 5.12 21.50
CA ALA A 148 5.95 5.95 22.68
C ALA A 148 6.26 5.22 24.01
N GLU A 149 6.23 3.89 24.02
CA GLU A 149 6.67 3.06 25.13
C GLU A 149 8.20 2.93 25.25
N GLY A 150 8.95 3.54 24.31
CA GLY A 150 10.41 3.54 24.29
C GLY A 150 11.05 2.36 23.56
N ALA A 151 10.28 1.65 22.74
CA ALA A 151 10.79 0.57 21.90
C ALA A 151 11.76 1.08 20.83
N ASP A 152 12.67 0.24 20.37
CA ASP A 152 13.55 0.55 19.25
C ASP A 152 12.82 0.37 17.89
N VAL A 153 13.51 0.72 16.79
CA VAL A 153 12.94 0.67 15.44
C VAL A 153 12.50 -0.74 15.05
N GLU A 154 13.29 -1.76 15.40
CA GLU A 154 12.98 -3.15 15.05
C GLU A 154 11.71 -3.62 15.76
N THR A 155 11.64 -3.43 17.07
CA THR A 155 10.47 -3.78 17.88
C THR A 155 9.23 -3.00 17.44
N THR A 156 9.38 -1.72 17.11
CA THR A 156 8.29 -0.87 16.62
C THR A 156 7.74 -1.36 15.30
N LEU A 157 8.61 -1.72 14.36
CA LEU A 157 8.18 -2.21 13.04
C LEU A 157 7.57 -3.62 13.15
N ALA A 158 8.11 -4.49 14.01
CA ALA A 158 7.53 -5.81 14.28
C ALA A 158 6.10 -5.70 14.83
N ALA A 159 5.88 -4.82 15.83
CA ALA A 159 4.55 -4.59 16.38
C ALA A 159 3.57 -4.00 15.35
N ALA A 160 4.06 -3.15 14.45
CA ALA A 160 3.25 -2.63 13.35
C ALA A 160 2.81 -3.72 12.37
N ILE A 161 3.68 -4.68 12.08
CA ILE A 161 3.39 -5.81 11.20
C ILE A 161 2.35 -6.73 11.86
N GLU A 162 2.54 -7.07 13.12
CA GLU A 162 1.59 -7.88 13.92
C GLU A 162 0.19 -7.27 13.89
N GLU A 163 0.05 -5.99 14.26
CA GLU A 163 -1.23 -5.27 14.21
C GLU A 163 -1.79 -5.20 12.78
N GLY A 164 -0.92 -5.09 11.78
CA GLY A 164 -1.31 -5.10 10.39
C GLY A 164 -1.97 -6.43 9.98
N TYR A 165 -1.46 -7.56 10.44
CA TYR A 165 -2.09 -8.86 10.23
C TYR A 165 -3.39 -9.01 11.02
N ASP A 166 -3.43 -8.53 12.27
CA ASP A 166 -4.67 -8.49 13.05
C ASP A 166 -5.72 -7.60 12.38
N ALA A 167 -5.30 -6.47 11.80
CA ALA A 167 -6.16 -5.60 11.02
C ALA A 167 -6.66 -6.30 9.74
N LEU A 168 -5.79 -7.03 9.06
CA LEU A 168 -6.15 -7.84 7.90
C LEU A 168 -7.20 -8.89 8.30
N ALA A 169 -7.09 -9.44 9.50
CA ALA A 169 -8.08 -10.36 10.07
C ALA A 169 -9.38 -9.67 10.55
N GLN A 170 -9.35 -8.40 10.95
CA GLN A 170 -10.50 -7.69 11.52
C GLN A 170 -11.26 -6.78 10.55
N THR A 171 -10.84 -6.70 9.30
CA THR A 171 -11.46 -5.82 8.30
C THR A 171 -12.97 -6.03 8.09
N THR A 172 -13.56 -7.07 8.70
CA THR A 172 -14.99 -7.41 8.73
C THR A 172 -15.88 -6.44 9.41
N ASP A 173 -15.49 -6.16 10.65
CA ASP A 173 -16.40 -5.46 11.56
C ASP A 173 -16.49 -3.96 11.23
N MET A 174 -15.59 -3.48 10.37
CA MET A 174 -15.46 -2.06 10.03
C MET A 174 -16.29 -1.62 8.83
N ASN A 175 -16.97 -2.52 8.12
CA ASN A 175 -17.83 -2.13 6.99
C ASN A 175 -19.25 -1.76 7.49
N PRO A 176 -19.73 -0.51 7.26
CA PRO A 176 -21.05 -0.04 7.73
C PRO A 176 -22.24 -0.86 7.22
N VAL A 177 -22.08 -1.58 6.11
CA VAL A 177 -23.13 -2.45 5.54
C VAL A 177 -23.34 -3.71 6.41
N LEU A 178 -22.29 -4.17 7.12
CA LEU A 178 -22.36 -5.36 7.98
C LEU A 178 -22.83 -5.04 9.40
N LYS A 179 -22.70 -3.80 9.88
CA LYS A 179 -23.23 -3.36 11.17
C LYS A 179 -24.76 -3.46 11.25
N LYS A 180 -25.45 -3.60 10.09
CA LYS A 180 -26.89 -3.84 10.01
C LYS A 180 -27.31 -5.30 10.22
N ALA A 181 -26.37 -6.26 10.20
CA ALA A 181 -26.65 -7.69 10.29
C ALA A 181 -26.34 -8.32 11.66
N GLY A 182 -25.78 -7.57 12.60
CA GLY A 182 -25.64 -7.89 14.03
C GLY A 182 -25.02 -9.26 14.37
N VAL A 183 -23.72 -9.32 14.67
CA VAL A 183 -23.12 -10.36 15.54
C VAL A 183 -21.87 -9.80 16.24
N VAL A 184 -21.63 -10.25 17.49
CA VAL A 184 -20.72 -9.69 18.49
C VAL A 184 -19.55 -10.64 18.80
N ASP A 185 -18.39 -10.06 18.90
CA ASP A 185 -17.18 -10.21 19.74
C ASP A 185 -16.84 -11.51 20.49
N ALA A 186 -15.54 -11.84 20.51
CA ALA A 186 -14.78 -12.17 21.74
C ALA A 186 -13.27 -12.38 21.51
N GLY A 187 -12.53 -11.76 22.36
CA GLY A 187 -11.17 -11.40 22.48
C GLY A 187 -10.19 -12.34 23.15
N GLY A 188 -8.93 -11.93 23.18
CA GLY A 188 -8.08 -12.00 24.38
C GLY A 188 -6.77 -12.77 24.37
N LYS A 189 -5.65 -12.04 24.38
CA LYS A 189 -4.42 -12.16 25.21
C LYS A 189 -3.22 -13.03 24.79
N THR A 190 -2.11 -12.28 24.65
CA THR A 190 -0.63 -12.45 24.72
C THR A 190 -0.05 -13.56 25.63
N PRO A 191 1.29 -13.99 25.56
CA PRO A 191 2.48 -13.15 25.73
C PRO A 191 3.82 -13.55 25.05
N ASN A 192 4.66 -12.54 24.85
CA ASN A 192 6.12 -12.37 24.84
C ASN A 192 7.11 -13.47 24.40
N ALA A 193 7.75 -13.26 23.24
CA ALA A 193 9.19 -13.31 22.96
C ALA A 193 9.43 -12.88 21.49
N PRO A 194 10.43 -12.04 21.14
CA PRO A 194 10.49 -11.36 19.83
C PRO A 194 10.61 -12.30 18.62
N GLU A 195 11.35 -13.40 18.69
CA GLU A 195 11.49 -14.34 17.56
C GLU A 195 10.31 -15.32 17.46
N ALA A 196 9.85 -15.85 18.59
CA ALA A 196 8.67 -16.72 18.62
C ALA A 196 7.36 -15.96 18.31
N VAL A 197 7.32 -14.64 18.56
CA VAL A 197 6.18 -13.77 18.24
C VAL A 197 6.12 -13.48 16.73
N LEU A 198 7.24 -13.36 16.04
CA LEU A 198 7.20 -13.17 14.59
C LEU A 198 6.89 -14.46 13.83
N GLU A 199 7.48 -15.60 14.24
CA GLU A 199 7.11 -16.90 13.70
C GLU A 199 5.66 -17.27 14.04
N ALA A 200 5.19 -16.94 15.26
CA ALA A 200 3.80 -17.07 15.63
C ALA A 200 2.92 -16.03 14.92
N ALA A 201 3.36 -14.79 14.72
CA ALA A 201 2.62 -13.76 13.99
C ALA A 201 2.57 -14.05 12.48
N ILE A 202 3.61 -14.63 11.89
CA ILE A 202 3.60 -15.13 10.51
C ILE A 202 2.67 -16.36 10.42
N ALA A 203 2.76 -17.30 11.37
CA ALA A 203 1.89 -18.48 11.42
C ALA A 203 0.44 -18.14 11.83
N GLU A 204 0.22 -17.25 12.80
CA GLU A 204 -1.10 -16.71 13.14
C GLU A 204 -1.61 -15.73 12.10
N GLY A 205 -0.75 -14.95 11.45
CA GLY A 205 -1.11 -14.12 10.33
C GLY A 205 -1.59 -14.94 9.14
N GLN A 206 -0.98 -16.08 8.87
CA GLN A 206 -1.46 -17.05 7.88
C GLN A 206 -2.77 -17.73 8.32
N LEU A 207 -2.93 -18.04 9.62
CA LEU A 207 -4.18 -18.55 10.20
C LEU A 207 -5.25 -17.44 10.32
N ALA A 208 -4.87 -16.18 10.57
CA ALA A 208 -5.77 -15.03 10.62
C ALA A 208 -6.16 -14.53 9.21
N LEU A 209 -5.51 -14.99 8.16
CA LEU A 209 -5.95 -14.77 6.78
C LEU A 209 -7.27 -15.50 6.46
N GLU A 210 -7.56 -16.65 7.12
CA GLU A 210 -8.82 -17.38 6.91
C GLU A 210 -10.08 -16.58 7.34
N PRO A 211 -10.11 -15.85 8.48
CA PRO A 211 -11.29 -15.07 8.85
C PRO A 211 -11.60 -13.88 7.93
N THR A 212 -10.65 -13.31 7.18
CA THR A 212 -10.92 -12.16 6.31
C THR A 212 -11.90 -12.47 5.18
N THR A 213 -12.04 -13.74 4.79
CA THR A 213 -13.05 -14.18 3.81
C THR A 213 -14.48 -13.97 4.30
N GLU A 214 -14.68 -13.91 5.62
CA GLU A 214 -16.01 -13.69 6.22
C GLU A 214 -16.44 -12.21 6.23
N MET A 215 -15.60 -11.31 5.82
CA MET A 215 -15.53 -9.94 6.26
C MET A 215 -15.89 -8.89 5.22
N ASN A 216 -15.23 -8.86 4.10
CA ASN A 216 -15.66 -8.08 2.96
C ASN A 216 -16.61 -8.97 2.15
N PRO A 217 -17.85 -8.56 1.83
CA PRO A 217 -18.77 -9.40 1.06
C PRO A 217 -18.19 -9.89 -0.27
N VAL A 218 -17.33 -9.09 -0.87
CA VAL A 218 -16.62 -9.45 -2.12
C VAL A 218 -15.52 -10.45 -1.82
N LEU A 219 -14.69 -10.22 -0.80
CA LEU A 219 -13.66 -11.16 -0.36
C LEU A 219 -14.26 -12.46 0.17
N LYS A 220 -15.35 -12.37 0.95
CA LYS A 220 -16.10 -13.54 1.42
C LYS A 220 -16.65 -14.38 0.27
N LYS A 221 -17.26 -13.75 -0.74
CA LYS A 221 -17.78 -14.43 -1.91
C LYS A 221 -16.68 -15.12 -2.72
N ALA A 222 -15.49 -14.50 -2.76
CA ALA A 222 -14.31 -15.03 -3.44
C ALA A 222 -13.47 -15.99 -2.61
N GLY A 223 -13.65 -16.03 -1.28
CA GLY A 223 -12.88 -16.87 -0.36
C GLY A 223 -11.43 -16.42 -0.14
N VAL A 224 -11.13 -15.12 -0.24
CA VAL A 224 -9.78 -14.56 -0.17
C VAL A 224 -9.70 -13.31 0.72
N VAL A 225 -8.47 -12.94 1.11
CA VAL A 225 -8.16 -11.72 1.88
C VAL A 225 -7.86 -10.54 0.97
N ASP A 226 -7.72 -9.32 1.54
CA ASP A 226 -7.35 -8.14 0.75
C ASP A 226 -5.92 -8.23 0.21
N ALA A 227 -5.79 -8.34 -1.10
CA ALA A 227 -4.52 -8.47 -1.82
C ALA A 227 -3.60 -7.27 -1.59
N GLY A 228 -4.14 -6.05 -1.54
CA GLY A 228 -3.37 -4.82 -1.29
C GLY A 228 -2.80 -4.77 0.12
N GLY A 229 -3.59 -5.14 1.13
CA GLY A 229 -3.14 -5.26 2.52
C GLY A 229 -2.04 -6.30 2.68
N LYS A 230 -2.20 -7.48 2.09
CA LYS A 230 -1.17 -8.53 2.08
C LYS A 230 0.13 -8.03 1.45
N GLY A 231 0.05 -7.39 0.29
CA GLY A 231 1.22 -6.83 -0.40
C GLY A 231 1.94 -5.74 0.42
N TYR A 232 1.20 -4.89 1.13
CA TYR A 232 1.79 -3.89 2.02
C TYR A 232 2.57 -4.53 3.17
N LEU A 233 2.01 -5.56 3.82
CA LEU A 233 2.68 -6.28 4.92
C LEU A 233 3.95 -6.97 4.46
N LEU A 234 3.97 -7.59 3.29
CA LEU A 234 5.19 -8.20 2.72
C LEU A 234 6.32 -7.17 2.49
N ILE A 235 5.97 -5.94 2.12
CA ILE A 235 6.96 -4.87 2.03
C ILE A 235 7.53 -4.54 3.41
N LEU A 236 6.68 -4.41 4.44
CA LEU A 236 7.14 -4.15 5.81
C LEU A 236 7.96 -5.31 6.37
N GLU A 237 7.59 -6.56 6.09
CA GLU A 237 8.37 -7.76 6.47
C GLU A 237 9.78 -7.72 5.87
N GLY A 238 9.90 -7.42 4.58
CA GLY A 238 11.22 -7.25 3.96
C GLY A 238 12.03 -6.10 4.58
N MET A 239 11.38 -4.98 4.95
CA MET A 239 12.04 -3.89 5.66
C MET A 239 12.51 -4.33 7.06
N LEU A 240 11.74 -5.14 7.76
CA LEU A 240 12.10 -5.70 9.07
C LEU A 240 13.24 -6.72 8.95
N ALA A 241 13.21 -7.58 7.95
CA ALA A 241 14.28 -8.55 7.67
C ALA A 241 15.65 -7.85 7.49
N GLU A 242 15.69 -6.70 6.81
CA GLU A 242 16.91 -5.89 6.72
C GLU A 242 17.39 -5.39 8.09
N LEU A 243 16.49 -4.92 8.96
CA LEU A 243 16.84 -4.50 10.33
C LEU A 243 17.47 -5.63 11.14
N ARG A 244 17.05 -6.86 10.90
CA ARG A 244 17.54 -8.10 11.51
C ARG A 244 18.82 -8.60 10.87
N GLY A 245 19.22 -8.05 9.73
CA GLY A 245 20.41 -8.47 8.97
C GLY A 245 20.20 -9.78 8.23
N GLU A 246 18.98 -10.13 7.91
CA GLU A 246 18.64 -11.28 7.09
C GLU A 246 19.06 -11.06 5.63
N PRO A 247 19.40 -12.12 4.86
CA PRO A 247 19.74 -11.96 3.45
C PRO A 247 18.53 -11.58 2.62
N ILE A 248 18.73 -10.71 1.61
CA ILE A 248 17.70 -10.43 0.62
C ILE A 248 17.33 -11.71 -0.12
N PRO A 249 16.05 -12.10 -0.21
CA PRO A 249 15.63 -13.28 -0.95
C PRO A 249 16.15 -13.24 -2.39
N GLU A 250 16.87 -14.27 -2.82
CA GLU A 250 17.14 -14.46 -4.24
C GLU A 250 15.80 -14.83 -4.90
N ASN A 251 15.54 -14.25 -6.07
CA ASN A 251 14.31 -14.52 -6.83
C ASN A 251 14.34 -15.96 -7.38
N GLU A 252 14.05 -16.92 -6.55
CA GLU A 252 13.60 -18.24 -7.01
C GLU A 252 12.08 -18.12 -7.20
N GLU A 253 11.61 -18.30 -8.42
CA GLU A 253 10.18 -18.49 -8.68
C GLU A 253 9.76 -19.74 -7.92
N GLU A 254 9.04 -19.57 -6.79
CA GLU A 254 8.55 -20.73 -6.05
C GLU A 254 7.63 -21.56 -6.93
N PRO A 255 7.78 -22.90 -6.91
CA PRO A 255 6.85 -23.77 -7.60
C PRO A 255 5.45 -23.60 -6.98
N GLU A 256 4.46 -23.43 -7.85
CA GLU A 256 3.05 -23.21 -7.55
C GLU A 256 2.48 -24.20 -6.51
N THR A 257 2.45 -23.79 -5.24
CA THR A 257 1.70 -24.48 -4.18
C THR A 257 0.61 -23.57 -3.63
N HIS A 258 -0.27 -23.08 -4.52
CA HIS A 258 -1.35 -22.18 -4.12
C HIS A 258 -2.58 -22.98 -3.69
N LYS A 259 -2.91 -22.93 -2.39
CA LYS A 259 -4.17 -23.42 -1.85
C LYS A 259 -5.29 -22.37 -1.88
N GLU A 260 -4.95 -21.10 -2.07
CA GLU A 260 -5.89 -19.98 -2.05
C GLU A 260 -5.89 -19.30 -3.43
N LYS A 261 -6.79 -19.70 -4.29
CA LYS A 261 -7.10 -18.99 -5.54
C LYS A 261 -8.52 -18.45 -5.46
N ALA A 262 -8.69 -17.17 -5.83
CA ALA A 262 -10.00 -16.58 -5.96
C ALA A 262 -10.83 -17.33 -6.98
N ASP A 263 -12.11 -17.59 -6.67
CA ASP A 263 -13.06 -18.13 -7.66
C ASP A 263 -13.56 -16.99 -8.55
N PHE A 264 -12.77 -16.67 -9.57
CA PHE A 264 -13.10 -15.63 -10.56
C PHE A 264 -14.41 -15.92 -11.32
N ASN A 265 -14.81 -17.20 -11.46
CA ASN A 265 -16.06 -17.56 -12.13
C ASN A 265 -17.30 -17.18 -11.29
N ALA A 266 -17.17 -17.20 -9.96
CA ALA A 266 -18.25 -16.75 -9.07
C ALA A 266 -18.46 -15.23 -9.10
N MET A 267 -17.47 -14.46 -9.57
CA MET A 267 -17.45 -12.98 -9.56
C MET A 267 -17.78 -12.35 -10.92
N ALA A 268 -17.73 -13.10 -12.01
CA ALA A 268 -17.89 -12.60 -13.39
C ALA A 268 -19.27 -11.94 -13.71
N GLN A 269 -20.10 -11.66 -12.70
CA GLN A 269 -21.43 -11.07 -12.87
C GLN A 269 -21.60 -9.65 -12.32
N GLU A 270 -20.54 -9.00 -11.79
CA GLU A 270 -20.62 -7.58 -11.48
C GLU A 270 -20.38 -6.77 -12.76
N GLU A 271 -21.39 -6.00 -13.18
CA GLU A 271 -21.29 -5.12 -14.34
C GLU A 271 -20.21 -4.08 -14.13
N ILE A 272 -19.16 -4.12 -14.96
CA ILE A 272 -18.16 -3.05 -15.04
C ILE A 272 -18.88 -1.80 -15.55
N THR A 273 -19.12 -0.84 -14.65
CA THR A 273 -19.85 0.41 -14.95
C THR A 273 -19.01 1.32 -15.86
N PHE A 274 -17.71 1.44 -15.58
CA PHE A 274 -16.76 2.23 -16.35
C PHE A 274 -15.74 1.32 -17.03
N THR A 275 -15.63 1.43 -18.34
CA THR A 275 -14.94 0.47 -19.18
C THR A 275 -13.43 0.61 -19.17
N PHE A 276 -12.91 1.84 -18.97
CA PHE A 276 -11.48 2.12 -19.15
C PHE A 276 -10.82 2.48 -17.83
N ASP A 277 -9.81 1.70 -17.46
CA ASP A 277 -8.78 2.12 -16.50
C ASP A 277 -7.89 3.17 -17.18
N THR A 278 -7.83 4.36 -16.58
CA THR A 278 -7.12 5.50 -17.15
C THR A 278 -6.15 6.06 -16.13
N VAL A 279 -4.85 5.86 -16.40
CA VAL A 279 -3.75 6.34 -15.54
C VAL A 279 -2.90 7.32 -16.32
N TYR A 280 -2.64 8.50 -15.74
CA TYR A 280 -1.80 9.49 -16.40
C TYR A 280 -1.06 10.39 -15.41
N VAL A 281 0.01 11.02 -15.91
CA VAL A 281 0.85 11.97 -15.17
C VAL A 281 0.82 13.32 -15.87
N VAL A 282 0.63 14.37 -15.10
CA VAL A 282 0.65 15.76 -15.57
C VAL A 282 1.73 16.52 -14.80
N ARG A 283 2.63 17.19 -15.50
CA ARG A 283 3.54 18.17 -14.93
C ARG A 283 2.77 19.44 -14.65
N LYS A 284 2.72 19.86 -13.39
CA LYS A 284 2.00 21.06 -12.95
C LYS A 284 2.50 22.33 -13.67
N ALA A 285 1.59 23.20 -14.03
CA ALA A 285 1.96 24.52 -14.57
C ALA A 285 2.57 25.44 -13.49
N ARG A 286 2.29 25.16 -12.21
CA ARG A 286 2.84 25.83 -11.02
C ARG A 286 2.68 24.92 -9.80
N GLU A 287 3.52 25.09 -8.77
CA GLU A 287 3.56 24.22 -7.59
C GLU A 287 2.26 24.24 -6.76
N ASP A 288 1.61 25.40 -6.64
CA ASP A 288 0.46 25.67 -5.77
C ASP A 288 -0.90 25.54 -6.47
N ILE A 289 -1.00 24.68 -7.49
CA ILE A 289 -2.27 24.44 -8.20
C ILE A 289 -3.29 23.76 -7.28
N ASP A 290 -4.48 24.34 -7.17
CA ASP A 290 -5.64 23.70 -6.53
C ASP A 290 -6.24 22.63 -7.48
N LEU A 291 -6.15 21.36 -7.08
CA LEU A 291 -6.68 20.21 -7.81
C LEU A 291 -8.11 19.82 -7.37
N MET A 292 -8.74 20.56 -6.44
CA MET A 292 -10.10 20.24 -5.98
C MET A 292 -11.15 20.33 -7.11
N PRO A 293 -11.11 21.34 -8.02
CA PRO A 293 -12.02 21.36 -9.16
C PRO A 293 -11.83 20.19 -10.12
N LEU A 294 -10.57 19.78 -10.36
CA LEU A 294 -10.26 18.61 -11.17
C LEU A 294 -10.82 17.33 -10.53
N ARG A 295 -10.64 17.16 -9.20
CA ARG A 295 -11.20 16.02 -8.45
C ARG A 295 -12.72 15.95 -8.61
N ALA A 296 -13.42 17.08 -8.46
CA ALA A 296 -14.86 17.15 -8.61
C ALA A 296 -15.30 16.75 -10.02
N TYR A 297 -14.61 17.23 -11.04
CA TYR A 297 -14.91 16.90 -12.44
C TYR A 297 -14.69 15.40 -12.71
N LEU A 298 -13.53 14.86 -12.37
CA LEU A 298 -13.20 13.44 -12.62
C LEU A 298 -14.15 12.51 -11.88
N SER A 299 -14.56 12.85 -10.66
CA SER A 299 -15.56 12.10 -9.90
C SER A 299 -16.95 12.12 -10.55
N SER A 300 -17.25 13.10 -11.39
CA SER A 300 -18.54 13.18 -12.11
C SER A 300 -18.59 12.30 -13.37
N ILE A 301 -17.42 11.90 -13.89
CA ILE A 301 -17.30 11.12 -15.14
C ILE A 301 -16.72 9.71 -14.93
N GLY A 302 -16.42 9.32 -13.68
CA GLY A 302 -15.82 8.04 -13.37
C GLY A 302 -15.91 7.66 -11.91
N ASP A 303 -15.35 6.50 -11.59
CA ASP A 303 -15.14 6.01 -10.23
C ASP A 303 -13.68 5.62 -9.97
N SER A 304 -13.38 5.00 -8.82
CA SER A 304 -12.04 4.56 -8.42
C SER A 304 -10.98 5.67 -8.49
N LEU A 305 -11.41 6.94 -8.37
CA LEU A 305 -10.53 8.10 -8.53
C LEU A 305 -9.53 8.21 -7.39
N VAL A 306 -8.26 8.21 -7.76
CA VAL A 306 -7.13 8.54 -6.87
C VAL A 306 -6.24 9.58 -7.56
N ILE A 307 -5.92 10.67 -6.85
CA ILE A 307 -4.96 11.68 -7.32
C ILE A 307 -3.83 11.80 -6.31
N GLY A 308 -2.63 11.35 -6.71
CA GLY A 308 -1.38 11.61 -6.02
C GLY A 308 -0.66 12.80 -6.64
N GLU A 309 -0.02 13.64 -5.83
CA GLU A 309 0.72 14.80 -6.33
C GLU A 309 2.01 15.03 -5.53
N ASP A 310 3.04 15.57 -6.16
CA ASP A 310 4.23 16.15 -5.55
C ASP A 310 4.35 17.64 -5.91
N ASP A 311 5.50 18.25 -5.67
CA ASP A 311 5.70 19.69 -5.93
C ASP A 311 5.64 20.00 -7.44
N GLU A 312 6.04 19.05 -8.31
CA GLU A 312 6.16 19.25 -9.75
C GLU A 312 5.06 18.57 -10.58
N THR A 313 4.53 17.43 -10.10
CA THR A 313 3.62 16.59 -10.87
C THR A 313 2.38 16.19 -10.08
N PHE A 314 1.34 15.78 -10.81
CA PHE A 314 0.27 14.97 -10.23
C PHE A 314 -0.03 13.77 -11.13
N LYS A 315 -0.39 12.66 -10.48
CA LYS A 315 -0.79 11.42 -11.13
C LYS A 315 -2.25 11.15 -10.82
N VAL A 316 -2.98 10.79 -11.85
CA VAL A 316 -4.40 10.41 -11.76
C VAL A 316 -4.55 8.95 -12.12
N HIS A 317 -5.38 8.25 -11.36
CA HIS A 317 -5.99 6.98 -11.71
C HIS A 317 -7.51 7.15 -11.62
N VAL A 318 -8.24 6.79 -12.67
CA VAL A 318 -9.70 6.88 -12.73
C VAL A 318 -10.26 5.84 -13.70
N HIS A 319 -11.33 5.15 -13.28
CA HIS A 319 -12.12 4.33 -14.20
C HIS A 319 -13.20 5.19 -14.84
N THR A 320 -13.23 5.28 -16.16
CA THR A 320 -14.17 6.15 -16.89
C THR A 320 -14.54 5.58 -18.25
N ASN A 321 -15.72 5.97 -18.77
CA ASN A 321 -16.10 5.68 -20.14
C ASN A 321 -15.60 6.75 -21.14
N THR A 322 -15.04 7.86 -20.64
CA THR A 322 -14.58 9.00 -21.45
C THR A 322 -13.14 9.40 -21.11
N PRO A 323 -12.14 8.53 -21.34
CA PRO A 323 -10.75 8.82 -20.97
C PRO A 323 -10.21 10.10 -21.64
N GLY A 324 -10.59 10.37 -22.88
CA GLY A 324 -10.20 11.62 -23.55
C GLY A 324 -10.69 12.90 -22.85
N ALA A 325 -11.88 12.87 -22.23
CA ALA A 325 -12.39 14.00 -21.46
C ALA A 325 -11.59 14.20 -20.16
N ALA A 326 -11.21 13.11 -19.48
CA ALA A 326 -10.37 13.16 -18.29
C ALA A 326 -9.00 13.79 -18.61
N LEU A 327 -8.35 13.36 -19.69
CA LEU A 327 -7.07 13.91 -20.13
C LEU A 327 -7.18 15.39 -20.51
N THR A 328 -8.20 15.75 -21.27
CA THR A 328 -8.41 17.14 -21.74
C THR A 328 -8.65 18.10 -20.56
N GLU A 329 -9.44 17.71 -19.58
CA GLU A 329 -9.67 18.53 -18.38
C GLU A 329 -8.38 18.71 -17.60
N SER A 330 -7.59 17.63 -17.44
CA SER A 330 -6.35 17.66 -16.67
C SER A 330 -5.26 18.54 -17.32
N GLN A 331 -5.26 18.69 -18.63
CA GLN A 331 -4.32 19.59 -19.34
C GLN A 331 -4.50 21.07 -19.00
N LYS A 332 -5.63 21.47 -18.41
CA LYS A 332 -5.82 22.84 -17.90
C LYS A 332 -4.90 23.15 -16.72
N TYR A 333 -4.39 22.11 -16.05
CA TYR A 333 -3.58 22.21 -14.84
C TYR A 333 -2.08 22.04 -15.12
N GLY A 334 -1.70 21.62 -16.35
CA GLY A 334 -0.32 21.44 -16.70
C GLY A 334 -0.11 20.64 -18.00
N THR A 335 1.08 20.11 -18.18
CA THR A 335 1.47 19.36 -19.38
C THR A 335 1.36 17.87 -19.14
N LEU A 336 0.60 17.17 -19.98
CA LEU A 336 0.49 15.71 -19.94
C LEU A 336 1.86 15.08 -20.34
N GLU A 337 2.39 14.21 -19.48
CA GLU A 337 3.68 13.54 -19.73
C GLU A 337 3.52 12.07 -20.10
N LEU A 338 2.54 11.40 -19.49
CA LEU A 338 2.27 9.97 -19.69
C LEU A 338 0.77 9.76 -19.63
N ALA A 339 0.26 8.88 -20.49
CA ALA A 339 -1.09 8.34 -20.34
C ALA A 339 -1.11 6.86 -20.72
N LYS A 340 -1.81 6.07 -19.92
CA LYS A 340 -2.12 4.66 -20.15
C LYS A 340 -3.62 4.48 -20.03
N ILE A 341 -4.23 3.83 -21.00
CA ILE A 341 -5.67 3.53 -21.03
C ILE A 341 -5.81 2.05 -21.35
N GLU A 342 -6.44 1.31 -20.47
CA GLU A 342 -6.71 -0.12 -20.62
C GLU A 342 -8.21 -0.37 -20.61
N ASN A 343 -8.65 -1.30 -21.46
CA ASN A 343 -10.03 -1.76 -21.47
C ASN A 343 -10.16 -2.90 -20.45
N MET A 344 -11.03 -2.73 -19.47
CA MET A 344 -11.28 -3.71 -18.39
C MET A 344 -12.36 -4.75 -18.73
N ARG A 345 -12.92 -4.74 -19.96
CA ARG A 345 -13.92 -5.71 -20.45
C ARG A 345 -13.30 -6.75 -21.33
#